data_49e6d2baeac1fd4d1949e485bbd03f00
#
_entry.id   49e6d2baeac1fd4d1949e485bbd03f00
#
_cell.length_a   1.000
_cell.length_b   1.000
_cell.length_c   1.000
_cell.angle_alpha   90.00
_cell.angle_beta   90.00
_cell.angle_gamma   90.00
#
_symmetry.space_group_name_H-M   'P 1'
#
loop_
_entity.id
_entity.type
_entity.pdbx_description
1 polymer ?
#
loop_
_entity_poly.entity_id
_entity_poly.type
_entity_poly.pdbx_seq_one_letter_code
_entity_poly.pdbx_strand_id
1 'polypeptide(L)'
;MMQQTLSHYFGYETFRPGQEEIISKVLDHRNVLGVLPTGGGKSICYQVPGLLLGGTTIVISPLISLMKDQVDQLKAMGIQAAFLNSSLTQKEQQRIEKALSNGEIQFLYVAPERFENRYFLNLLQRIKIHLVAFDEAHCISKWGHDFRPSYQNVISKVFTLPQDFTIIALTATATIEVQQDIREKLNIAQTDQIKTSTKRRNLIFKVNPTYQRQKFVLDYIKTHDEDAGIIYCSTRKQVEELQEALESQKIDSVIYHAGLSNKEREEAQNDFLFDRVKVVVATNAFGMGIDKSNVRFVIHYNMPGDLESYYQEAGRAGRDGLKSECILLFSERDINLHEYFITVSQADDDYKDKMGEKLTKMIQYTKTKKCLEATIVHYFEPNEKLEECEQCSNCVQQDKSYNMTQEAKMIISCIARMKQQESYSVIIQVLRGESTDYIKYKGYDQISTHGLMKGYTTSELSHLIDELRFKGFLNENDEILMCDTSIKKLLSNEVEVFTTPFKQKATEKVFINTVEGVDRVLFSQLVEVRKKLSDKLTIAPVSIFSDYTLEEFAKRKPASKQDMINIDGVGSYKLKHYCPAFLETIQNYKAKV
;
A
#
# COMPACT_ATOMS: atom_id res chain seq x y z
N MET A 1 -33.55 0.89 -6.38
CA MET A 1 -32.97 -0.46 -6.39
C MET A 1 -31.48 -0.45 -6.03
N MET A 2 -30.58 0.27 -6.74
CA MET A 2 -29.13 0.30 -6.46
C MET A 2 -28.83 0.65 -4.99
N GLN A 3 -29.39 1.74 -4.47
CA GLN A 3 -29.22 2.21 -3.10
C GLN A 3 -29.70 1.18 -2.07
N GLN A 4 -30.84 0.55 -2.32
CA GLN A 4 -31.37 -0.50 -1.45
C GLN A 4 -30.47 -1.72 -1.40
N THR A 5 -29.91 -2.14 -2.54
CA THR A 5 -28.94 -3.24 -2.62
C THR A 5 -27.65 -2.89 -1.87
N LEU A 6 -27.16 -1.65 -2.03
CA LEU A 6 -25.98 -1.15 -1.32
C LEU A 6 -26.21 -1.19 0.20
N SER A 7 -27.31 -0.65 0.69
CA SER A 7 -27.61 -0.63 2.13
C SER A 7 -27.89 -2.03 2.66
N HIS A 8 -28.64 -2.86 1.94
CA HIS A 8 -29.04 -4.21 2.39
C HIS A 8 -27.85 -5.15 2.58
N TYR A 9 -26.97 -5.24 1.58
CA TYR A 9 -25.85 -6.20 1.60
C TYR A 9 -24.59 -5.61 2.25
N PHE A 10 -24.24 -4.36 1.93
CA PHE A 10 -22.96 -3.77 2.27
C PHE A 10 -23.04 -2.81 3.47
N GLY A 11 -24.25 -2.34 3.83
CA GLY A 11 -24.46 -1.45 4.98
C GLY A 11 -24.00 -0.01 4.74
N TYR A 12 -23.98 0.44 3.49
CA TYR A 12 -23.67 1.82 3.14
C TYR A 12 -24.92 2.53 2.64
N GLU A 13 -25.17 3.74 3.12
CA GLU A 13 -26.33 4.53 2.70
C GLU A 13 -26.09 5.27 1.38
N THR A 14 -24.86 5.60 1.07
CA THR A 14 -24.49 6.38 -0.12
C THR A 14 -23.34 5.74 -0.88
N PHE A 15 -23.35 5.90 -2.19
CA PHE A 15 -22.23 5.54 -3.04
C PHE A 15 -21.06 6.51 -2.87
N ARG A 16 -19.84 6.00 -2.97
CA ARG A 16 -18.65 6.84 -3.09
C ARG A 16 -18.60 7.50 -4.49
N PRO A 17 -17.85 8.60 -4.65
CA PRO A 17 -17.71 9.26 -5.95
C PRO A 17 -17.37 8.28 -7.08
N GLY A 18 -18.09 8.38 -8.21
CA GLY A 18 -17.94 7.55 -9.40
C GLY A 18 -18.62 6.19 -9.35
N GLN A 19 -18.92 5.62 -8.17
CA GLN A 19 -19.54 4.29 -8.10
C GLN A 19 -20.93 4.25 -8.70
N GLU A 20 -21.79 5.20 -8.35
CA GLU A 20 -23.18 5.26 -8.84
C GLU A 20 -23.23 5.40 -10.37
N GLU A 21 -22.37 6.25 -10.94
CA GLU A 21 -22.28 6.43 -12.39
C GLU A 21 -21.82 5.16 -13.11
N ILE A 22 -20.79 4.48 -12.57
CA ILE A 22 -20.31 3.20 -13.11
C ILE A 22 -21.43 2.15 -13.08
N ILE A 23 -22.08 1.99 -11.93
CA ILE A 23 -23.16 1.01 -11.74
C ILE A 23 -24.33 1.28 -12.68
N SER A 24 -24.74 2.55 -12.82
CA SER A 24 -25.82 2.96 -13.72
C SER A 24 -25.52 2.56 -15.16
N LYS A 25 -24.32 2.88 -15.66
CA LYS A 25 -23.91 2.52 -17.03
C LYS A 25 -23.86 1.00 -17.25
N VAL A 26 -23.40 0.23 -16.24
CA VAL A 26 -23.41 -1.24 -16.32
C VAL A 26 -24.83 -1.78 -16.40
N LEU A 27 -25.77 -1.22 -15.63
CA LEU A 27 -27.19 -1.60 -15.68
C LEU A 27 -27.87 -1.18 -16.98
N ASP A 28 -27.37 -0.15 -17.65
CA ASP A 28 -27.77 0.28 -19.00
C ASP A 28 -27.08 -0.57 -20.10
N HIS A 29 -26.48 -1.70 -19.76
CA HIS A 29 -25.77 -2.61 -20.67
C HIS A 29 -24.63 -1.95 -21.47
N ARG A 30 -23.94 -0.98 -20.88
CA ARG A 30 -22.78 -0.31 -21.49
C ARG A 30 -21.48 -0.88 -20.89
N ASN A 31 -20.50 -1.17 -21.74
CA ASN A 31 -19.16 -1.53 -21.28
C ASN A 31 -18.49 -0.32 -20.63
N VAL A 32 -17.88 -0.51 -19.45
CA VAL A 32 -17.40 0.60 -18.62
C VAL A 32 -15.95 0.39 -18.18
N LEU A 33 -15.14 1.45 -18.24
CA LEU A 33 -13.85 1.54 -17.55
C LEU A 33 -13.97 2.45 -16.32
N GLY A 34 -13.76 1.89 -15.13
CA GLY A 34 -13.69 2.63 -13.88
C GLY A 34 -12.24 2.75 -13.39
N VAL A 35 -11.76 3.99 -13.25
CA VAL A 35 -10.45 4.30 -12.64
C VAL A 35 -10.71 4.94 -11.28
N LEU A 36 -10.62 4.14 -10.22
CA LEU A 36 -10.95 4.52 -8.85
C LEU A 36 -9.74 4.26 -7.94
N PRO A 37 -9.39 5.13 -7.00
CA PRO A 37 -8.21 4.95 -6.15
C PRO A 37 -8.26 3.64 -5.35
N THR A 38 -7.12 3.18 -4.87
CA THR A 38 -7.06 2.05 -3.94
C THR A 38 -7.89 2.40 -2.69
N GLY A 39 -8.73 1.46 -2.23
CA GLY A 39 -9.69 1.73 -1.15
C GLY A 39 -10.94 2.52 -1.60
N GLY A 40 -11.07 2.88 -2.88
CA GLY A 40 -12.25 3.56 -3.44
C GLY A 40 -13.50 2.66 -3.57
N GLY A 41 -13.43 1.40 -3.16
CA GLY A 41 -14.58 0.48 -3.20
C GLY A 41 -14.89 -0.03 -4.61
N LYS A 42 -13.85 -0.33 -5.42
CA LYS A 42 -13.98 -0.89 -6.78
C LYS A 42 -14.89 -2.10 -6.85
N SER A 43 -14.82 -3.01 -5.88
CA SER A 43 -15.63 -4.22 -5.87
C SER A 43 -17.13 -3.96 -5.87
N ILE A 44 -17.60 -2.92 -5.21
CA ILE A 44 -19.01 -2.49 -5.19
C ILE A 44 -19.52 -2.20 -6.61
N CYS A 45 -18.65 -1.68 -7.50
CA CYS A 45 -19.02 -1.30 -8.86
C CYS A 45 -19.44 -2.49 -9.74
N TYR A 46 -19.01 -3.72 -9.44
CA TYR A 46 -19.48 -4.93 -10.11
C TYR A 46 -20.36 -5.81 -9.21
N GLN A 47 -20.23 -5.71 -7.89
CA GLN A 47 -21.04 -6.51 -6.97
C GLN A 47 -22.51 -6.06 -6.94
N VAL A 48 -22.75 -4.76 -6.86
CA VAL A 48 -24.13 -4.22 -6.87
C VAL A 48 -24.85 -4.52 -8.17
N PRO A 49 -24.31 -4.20 -9.36
CA PRO A 49 -25.02 -4.56 -10.61
C PRO A 49 -25.10 -6.07 -10.82
N GLY A 50 -24.11 -6.87 -10.40
CA GLY A 50 -24.16 -8.31 -10.48
C GLY A 50 -25.31 -8.92 -9.66
N LEU A 51 -25.65 -8.34 -8.51
CA LEU A 51 -26.81 -8.74 -7.71
C LEU A 51 -28.15 -8.33 -8.37
N LEU A 52 -28.18 -7.22 -9.09
CA LEU A 52 -29.39 -6.68 -9.71
C LEU A 52 -29.70 -7.31 -11.07
N LEU A 53 -28.69 -7.65 -11.86
CA LEU A 53 -28.85 -8.26 -13.18
C LEU A 53 -29.27 -9.73 -13.12
N GLY A 54 -29.00 -10.41 -12.00
CA GLY A 54 -29.22 -11.85 -11.85
C GLY A 54 -28.23 -12.68 -12.66
N GLY A 55 -28.38 -14.02 -12.67
CA GLY A 55 -27.42 -14.92 -13.31
C GLY A 55 -26.06 -14.91 -12.63
N THR A 56 -25.00 -15.24 -13.39
CA THR A 56 -23.63 -15.27 -12.87
C THR A 56 -22.81 -14.08 -13.34
N THR A 57 -22.15 -13.43 -12.41
CA THR A 57 -21.08 -12.45 -12.68
C THR A 57 -19.73 -13.17 -12.67
N ILE A 58 -18.99 -13.09 -13.76
CA ILE A 58 -17.62 -13.61 -13.86
C ILE A 58 -16.65 -12.48 -13.49
N VAL A 59 -15.82 -12.68 -12.47
CA VAL A 59 -14.79 -11.73 -12.05
C VAL A 59 -13.41 -12.31 -12.39
N ILE A 60 -12.74 -11.72 -13.36
CA ILE A 60 -11.40 -12.09 -13.77
C ILE A 60 -10.42 -11.30 -12.92
N SER A 61 -9.66 -12.00 -12.08
CA SER A 61 -8.70 -11.41 -11.17
C SER A 61 -7.32 -12.06 -11.31
N PRO A 62 -6.22 -11.31 -11.24
CA PRO A 62 -4.87 -11.87 -11.41
C PRO A 62 -4.34 -12.61 -10.18
N LEU A 63 -5.07 -12.60 -9.06
CA LEU A 63 -4.53 -12.93 -7.76
C LEU A 63 -5.39 -13.93 -6.99
N ILE A 64 -4.78 -15.08 -6.72
CA ILE A 64 -5.41 -16.20 -6.02
C ILE A 64 -5.86 -15.83 -4.61
N SER A 65 -5.01 -15.11 -3.85
CA SER A 65 -5.31 -14.67 -2.49
C SER A 65 -6.50 -13.70 -2.44
N LEU A 66 -6.54 -12.72 -3.35
CA LEU A 66 -7.64 -11.76 -3.43
C LEU A 66 -8.98 -12.45 -3.71
N MET A 67 -8.99 -13.46 -4.60
CA MET A 67 -10.22 -14.19 -4.92
C MET A 67 -10.82 -14.84 -3.68
N LYS A 68 -9.99 -15.49 -2.85
CA LYS A 68 -10.43 -16.15 -1.61
C LYS A 68 -11.04 -15.11 -0.65
N ASP A 69 -10.33 -14.02 -0.39
CA ASP A 69 -10.78 -12.96 0.52
C ASP A 69 -12.11 -12.33 0.06
N GLN A 70 -12.25 -12.03 -1.24
CA GLN A 70 -13.48 -11.48 -1.82
C GLN A 70 -14.65 -12.47 -1.73
N VAL A 71 -14.39 -13.74 -2.00
CA VAL A 71 -15.42 -14.80 -1.89
C VAL A 71 -15.85 -14.98 -0.44
N ASP A 72 -14.92 -14.99 0.51
CA ASP A 72 -15.23 -15.13 1.93
C ASP A 72 -16.03 -13.93 2.46
N GLN A 73 -15.70 -12.71 2.02
CA GLN A 73 -16.49 -11.51 2.33
C GLN A 73 -17.92 -11.60 1.77
N LEU A 74 -18.09 -12.02 0.51
CA LEU A 74 -19.42 -12.18 -0.10
C LEU A 74 -20.25 -13.23 0.64
N LYS A 75 -19.65 -14.38 0.97
CA LYS A 75 -20.31 -15.42 1.77
C LYS A 75 -20.69 -14.93 3.17
N ALA A 76 -19.84 -14.12 3.80
CA ALA A 76 -20.12 -13.49 5.09
C ALA A 76 -21.28 -12.49 5.03
N MET A 77 -21.69 -12.05 3.86
CA MET A 77 -22.87 -11.23 3.59
C MET A 77 -24.07 -12.04 3.08
N GLY A 78 -23.96 -13.38 3.03
CA GLY A 78 -25.01 -14.27 2.55
C GLY A 78 -25.12 -14.40 1.03
N ILE A 79 -24.12 -13.89 0.28
CA ILE A 79 -24.09 -13.93 -1.19
C ILE A 79 -23.39 -15.19 -1.66
N GLN A 80 -23.96 -15.86 -2.67
CA GLN A 80 -23.41 -17.11 -3.23
C GLN A 80 -22.23 -16.80 -4.14
N ALA A 81 -21.03 -17.07 -3.68
CA ALA A 81 -19.79 -16.82 -4.40
C ALA A 81 -18.84 -18.02 -4.35
N ALA A 82 -18.04 -18.19 -5.39
CA ALA A 82 -16.98 -19.19 -5.46
C ALA A 82 -15.77 -18.64 -6.23
N PHE A 83 -14.63 -19.33 -6.13
CA PHE A 83 -13.47 -19.04 -6.98
C PHE A 83 -12.96 -20.30 -7.66
N LEU A 84 -12.36 -20.15 -8.85
CA LEU A 84 -11.68 -21.20 -9.59
C LEU A 84 -10.26 -20.77 -9.95
N ASN A 85 -9.28 -21.43 -9.36
CA ASN A 85 -7.86 -21.20 -9.61
C ASN A 85 -7.04 -22.51 -9.45
N SER A 86 -5.72 -22.43 -9.55
CA SER A 86 -4.81 -23.58 -9.48
C SER A 86 -4.59 -24.14 -8.07
N SER A 87 -5.06 -23.48 -7.03
CA SER A 87 -4.89 -23.95 -5.64
C SER A 87 -5.90 -25.01 -5.24
N LEU A 88 -7.01 -25.14 -5.98
CA LEU A 88 -8.10 -26.06 -5.68
C LEU A 88 -7.79 -27.49 -6.15
N THR A 89 -8.20 -28.45 -5.35
CA THR A 89 -8.20 -29.86 -5.76
C THR A 89 -9.22 -30.13 -6.88
N GLN A 90 -9.01 -31.18 -7.66
CA GLN A 90 -9.92 -31.55 -8.75
C GLN A 90 -11.35 -31.78 -8.26
N LYS A 91 -11.53 -32.34 -7.06
CA LYS A 91 -12.84 -32.60 -6.45
C LYS A 91 -13.57 -31.29 -6.11
N GLU A 92 -12.85 -30.31 -5.58
CA GLU A 92 -13.41 -29.00 -5.30
C GLU A 92 -13.80 -28.26 -6.58
N GLN A 93 -12.95 -28.29 -7.60
CA GLN A 93 -13.26 -27.71 -8.91
C GLN A 93 -14.54 -28.30 -9.50
N GLN A 94 -14.68 -29.63 -9.53
CA GLN A 94 -15.89 -30.31 -10.03
C GLN A 94 -17.14 -29.91 -9.25
N ARG A 95 -17.03 -29.76 -7.91
CA ARG A 95 -18.17 -29.33 -7.08
C ARG A 95 -18.61 -27.91 -7.45
N ILE A 96 -17.66 -27.00 -7.65
CA ILE A 96 -17.95 -25.60 -8.04
C ILE A 96 -18.55 -25.57 -9.46
N GLU A 97 -17.98 -26.28 -10.40
CA GLU A 97 -18.47 -26.36 -11.78
C GLU A 97 -19.90 -26.93 -11.85
N LYS A 98 -20.23 -27.91 -11.00
CA LYS A 98 -21.60 -28.41 -10.87
C LYS A 98 -22.56 -27.36 -10.28
N ALA A 99 -22.18 -26.70 -9.21
CA ALA A 99 -22.98 -25.63 -8.61
C ALA A 99 -23.18 -24.44 -9.60
N LEU A 100 -22.15 -24.11 -10.38
CA LEU A 100 -22.23 -23.12 -11.45
C LEU A 100 -23.23 -23.54 -12.56
N SER A 101 -23.19 -24.80 -12.99
CA SER A 101 -24.13 -25.35 -13.97
C SER A 101 -25.58 -25.32 -13.48
N ASN A 102 -25.80 -25.46 -12.17
CA ASN A 102 -27.12 -25.39 -11.55
C ASN A 102 -27.63 -23.94 -11.33
N GLY A 103 -26.81 -22.93 -11.63
CA GLY A 103 -27.16 -21.53 -11.38
C GLY A 103 -27.12 -21.12 -9.90
N GLU A 104 -26.41 -21.89 -9.06
CA GLU A 104 -26.32 -21.65 -7.61
C GLU A 104 -25.28 -20.55 -7.25
N ILE A 105 -24.41 -20.14 -8.21
CA ILE A 105 -23.32 -19.19 -7.98
C ILE A 105 -23.64 -17.85 -8.65
N GLN A 106 -23.72 -16.79 -7.85
CA GLN A 106 -23.94 -15.42 -8.32
C GLN A 106 -22.61 -14.75 -8.73
N PHE A 107 -21.52 -15.02 -8.01
CA PHE A 107 -20.19 -14.49 -8.33
C PHE A 107 -19.18 -15.61 -8.45
N LEU A 108 -18.56 -15.71 -9.62
CA LEU A 108 -17.44 -16.62 -9.86
C LEU A 108 -16.16 -15.83 -10.12
N TYR A 109 -15.22 -15.90 -9.18
CA TYR A 109 -13.88 -15.35 -9.36
C TYR A 109 -12.98 -16.36 -10.07
N VAL A 110 -12.30 -15.93 -11.13
CA VAL A 110 -11.54 -16.82 -12.00
C VAL A 110 -10.15 -16.28 -12.29
N ALA A 111 -9.14 -17.14 -12.15
CA ALA A 111 -7.79 -16.81 -12.62
C ALA A 111 -7.73 -16.81 -14.16
N PRO A 112 -7.01 -15.88 -14.79
CA PRO A 112 -6.90 -15.75 -16.25
C PRO A 112 -6.53 -17.06 -16.94
N GLU A 113 -5.62 -17.83 -16.37
CA GLU A 113 -5.11 -19.09 -16.93
C GLU A 113 -6.21 -20.17 -17.08
N ARG A 114 -7.30 -20.02 -16.34
CA ARG A 114 -8.44 -20.96 -16.43
C ARG A 114 -9.14 -20.89 -17.78
N PHE A 115 -9.08 -19.76 -18.48
CA PHE A 115 -9.66 -19.59 -19.82
C PHE A 115 -8.91 -20.37 -20.91
N GLU A 116 -7.77 -20.95 -20.64
CA GLU A 116 -7.08 -21.89 -21.55
C GLU A 116 -7.72 -23.28 -21.55
N ASN A 117 -8.51 -23.60 -20.52
CA ASN A 117 -9.18 -24.88 -20.39
C ASN A 117 -10.46 -24.91 -21.24
N ARG A 118 -10.46 -25.74 -22.28
CA ARG A 118 -11.62 -25.89 -23.21
C ARG A 118 -12.89 -26.37 -22.50
N TYR A 119 -12.78 -27.22 -21.48
CA TYR A 119 -13.94 -27.70 -20.72
C TYR A 119 -14.59 -26.54 -19.97
N PHE A 120 -13.80 -25.69 -19.35
CA PHE A 120 -14.30 -24.51 -18.66
C PHE A 120 -14.97 -23.52 -19.64
N LEU A 121 -14.39 -23.28 -20.81
CA LEU A 121 -15.02 -22.43 -21.84
C LEU A 121 -16.37 -23.00 -22.30
N ASN A 122 -16.47 -24.32 -22.53
CA ASN A 122 -17.73 -24.98 -22.87
C ASN A 122 -18.76 -24.86 -21.74
N LEU A 123 -18.33 -24.85 -20.49
CA LEU A 123 -19.21 -24.60 -19.34
C LEU A 123 -19.76 -23.18 -19.36
N LEU A 124 -18.90 -22.17 -19.57
CA LEU A 124 -19.30 -20.78 -19.66
C LEU A 124 -20.33 -20.52 -20.78
N GLN A 125 -20.25 -21.25 -21.88
CA GLN A 125 -21.22 -21.15 -22.98
C GLN A 125 -22.64 -21.64 -22.61
N ARG A 126 -22.77 -22.42 -21.53
CA ARG A 126 -24.03 -23.05 -21.13
C ARG A 126 -24.72 -22.40 -19.94
N ILE A 127 -24.04 -21.52 -19.24
CA ILE A 127 -24.55 -20.78 -18.08
C ILE A 127 -24.97 -19.38 -18.47
N LYS A 128 -25.85 -18.77 -17.70
CA LYS A 128 -26.32 -17.41 -17.94
C LYS A 128 -25.36 -16.39 -17.32
N ILE A 129 -24.56 -15.74 -18.15
CA ILE A 129 -23.62 -14.69 -17.75
C ILE A 129 -24.26 -13.34 -18.12
N HIS A 130 -24.27 -12.38 -17.18
CA HIS A 130 -24.77 -11.01 -17.43
C HIS A 130 -23.69 -9.95 -17.30
N LEU A 131 -22.63 -10.26 -16.54
CA LEU A 131 -21.57 -9.32 -16.28
C LEU A 131 -20.21 -10.04 -16.28
N VAL A 132 -19.24 -9.47 -16.97
CA VAL A 132 -17.83 -9.87 -16.90
C VAL A 132 -17.02 -8.70 -16.37
N ALA A 133 -16.42 -8.89 -15.20
CA ALA A 133 -15.61 -7.90 -14.55
C ALA A 133 -14.11 -8.24 -14.70
N PHE A 134 -13.33 -7.32 -15.25
CA PHE A 134 -11.87 -7.36 -15.24
C PHE A 134 -11.37 -6.55 -14.05
N ASP A 135 -10.99 -7.23 -12.99
CA ASP A 135 -10.36 -6.61 -11.84
C ASP A 135 -8.87 -6.41 -12.11
N GLU A 136 -8.27 -5.36 -11.51
CA GLU A 136 -6.90 -4.92 -11.80
C GLU A 136 -6.63 -4.83 -13.32
N ALA A 137 -7.54 -4.16 -14.03
CA ALA A 137 -7.55 -4.09 -15.50
C ALA A 137 -6.25 -3.50 -16.11
N HIS A 138 -5.39 -2.82 -15.31
CA HIS A 138 -4.07 -2.40 -15.77
C HIS A 138 -3.18 -3.57 -16.23
N CYS A 139 -3.45 -4.81 -15.75
CA CYS A 139 -2.77 -6.02 -16.21
C CYS A 139 -3.04 -6.35 -17.69
N ILE A 140 -4.05 -5.77 -18.31
CA ILE A 140 -4.39 -5.92 -19.74
C ILE A 140 -3.36 -5.20 -20.62
N SER A 141 -2.84 -4.09 -20.15
CA SER A 141 -1.97 -3.21 -20.92
C SER A 141 -0.50 -3.61 -20.83
N LYS A 142 0.18 -3.72 -21.97
CA LYS A 142 1.64 -3.90 -22.02
C LYS A 142 2.38 -2.76 -21.29
N TRP A 143 1.76 -1.61 -21.18
CA TRP A 143 2.30 -0.41 -20.54
C TRP A 143 1.93 -0.30 -19.05
N GLY A 144 1.11 -1.23 -18.54
CA GLY A 144 0.81 -1.36 -17.12
C GLY A 144 2.06 -1.79 -16.33
N HIS A 145 2.08 -1.47 -15.03
CA HIS A 145 3.20 -1.84 -14.15
C HIS A 145 3.23 -3.34 -13.80
N ASP A 146 2.12 -4.05 -13.98
CA ASP A 146 2.01 -5.51 -13.79
C ASP A 146 1.33 -6.16 -15.01
N PHE A 147 1.93 -6.00 -16.19
CA PHE A 147 1.42 -6.61 -17.41
C PHE A 147 1.42 -8.14 -17.31
N ARG A 148 0.29 -8.76 -17.69
CA ARG A 148 0.13 -10.21 -17.71
C ARG A 148 -0.37 -10.69 -19.06
N PRO A 149 0.45 -11.42 -19.85
CA PRO A 149 0.04 -11.96 -21.14
C PRO A 149 -1.24 -12.80 -21.09
N SER A 150 -1.47 -13.50 -19.96
CA SER A 150 -2.69 -14.29 -19.74
C SER A 150 -3.98 -13.46 -19.81
N TYR A 151 -3.94 -12.17 -19.42
CA TYR A 151 -5.09 -11.25 -19.56
C TYR A 151 -5.45 -10.97 -21.02
N GLN A 152 -4.48 -10.84 -21.90
CA GLN A 152 -4.76 -10.64 -23.34
C GLN A 152 -5.41 -11.89 -23.94
N ASN A 153 -4.95 -13.08 -23.57
CA ASN A 153 -5.56 -14.33 -23.99
C ASN A 153 -7.02 -14.45 -23.51
N VAL A 154 -7.31 -14.03 -22.29
CA VAL A 154 -8.68 -14.04 -21.75
C VAL A 154 -9.61 -13.16 -22.56
N ILE A 155 -9.19 -11.95 -22.93
CA ILE A 155 -10.03 -11.02 -23.72
C ILE A 155 -10.53 -11.70 -24.99
N SER A 156 -9.62 -12.32 -25.76
CA SER A 156 -9.98 -13.04 -26.98
C SER A 156 -11.00 -14.15 -26.74
N LYS A 157 -10.91 -14.86 -25.59
CA LYS A 157 -11.84 -15.94 -25.23
C LYS A 157 -13.18 -15.41 -24.76
N VAL A 158 -13.21 -14.34 -23.96
CA VAL A 158 -14.44 -13.69 -23.52
C VAL A 158 -15.27 -13.24 -24.72
N PHE A 159 -14.66 -12.62 -25.72
CA PHE A 159 -15.37 -12.20 -26.95
C PHE A 159 -15.86 -13.36 -27.83
N THR A 160 -15.44 -14.61 -27.59
CA THR A 160 -16.01 -15.80 -28.27
C THR A 160 -17.23 -16.38 -27.57
N LEU A 161 -17.59 -15.91 -26.39
CA LEU A 161 -18.78 -16.37 -25.68
C LEU A 161 -20.06 -15.86 -26.39
N PRO A 162 -21.05 -16.74 -26.66
CA PRO A 162 -22.21 -16.40 -27.51
C PRO A 162 -23.32 -15.65 -26.78
N GLN A 163 -22.99 -14.91 -25.73
CA GLN A 163 -23.95 -14.27 -24.85
C GLN A 163 -23.78 -12.76 -24.87
N ASP A 164 -24.90 -12.05 -24.66
CA ASP A 164 -24.93 -10.61 -24.52
C ASP A 164 -24.74 -10.26 -23.04
N PHE A 165 -23.52 -9.92 -22.67
CA PHE A 165 -23.13 -9.51 -21.32
C PHE A 165 -22.42 -8.17 -21.35
N THR A 166 -22.50 -7.46 -20.24
CA THR A 166 -21.76 -6.19 -20.05
C THR A 166 -20.35 -6.47 -19.55
N ILE A 167 -19.39 -5.66 -20.01
CA ILE A 167 -17.99 -5.70 -19.51
C ILE A 167 -17.76 -4.51 -18.61
N ILE A 168 -17.21 -4.77 -17.43
CA ILE A 168 -16.67 -3.74 -16.56
C ILE A 168 -15.18 -3.98 -16.30
N ALA A 169 -14.36 -2.96 -16.55
CA ALA A 169 -12.94 -2.98 -16.27
C ALA A 169 -12.63 -1.99 -15.13
N LEU A 170 -11.94 -2.45 -14.09
CA LEU A 170 -11.65 -1.64 -12.91
C LEU A 170 -10.15 -1.67 -12.59
N THR A 171 -9.61 -0.49 -12.29
CA THR A 171 -8.23 -0.35 -11.83
C THR A 171 -8.07 0.85 -10.90
N ALA A 172 -7.01 0.83 -10.09
CA ALA A 172 -6.64 1.97 -9.26
C ALA A 172 -5.54 2.83 -9.89
N THR A 173 -4.67 2.19 -10.64
CA THR A 173 -3.42 2.76 -11.15
C THR A 173 -3.37 2.60 -12.66
N ALA A 174 -3.75 3.63 -13.39
CA ALA A 174 -3.67 3.65 -14.84
C ALA A 174 -3.33 5.05 -15.33
N THR A 175 -2.21 5.19 -16.04
CA THR A 175 -1.88 6.38 -16.80
C THR A 175 -2.84 6.55 -17.97
N ILE A 176 -2.86 7.72 -18.60
CA ILE A 176 -3.74 7.99 -19.77
C ILE A 176 -3.51 6.95 -20.87
N GLU A 177 -2.27 6.59 -21.12
CA GLU A 177 -1.87 5.59 -22.13
C GLU A 177 -2.45 4.19 -21.79
N VAL A 178 -2.35 3.77 -20.53
CA VAL A 178 -2.91 2.50 -20.05
C VAL A 178 -4.44 2.50 -20.14
N GLN A 179 -5.09 3.61 -19.79
CA GLN A 179 -6.55 3.77 -19.89
C GLN A 179 -7.03 3.63 -21.34
N GLN A 180 -6.31 4.25 -22.29
CA GLN A 180 -6.63 4.15 -23.70
C GLN A 180 -6.50 2.71 -24.21
N ASP A 181 -5.40 2.03 -23.91
CA ASP A 181 -5.15 0.65 -24.33
C ASP A 181 -6.23 -0.32 -23.79
N ILE A 182 -6.64 -0.16 -22.53
CA ILE A 182 -7.75 -0.95 -21.93
C ILE A 182 -9.04 -0.72 -22.70
N ARG A 183 -9.41 0.54 -22.98
CA ARG A 183 -10.64 0.87 -23.70
C ARG A 183 -10.68 0.27 -25.10
N GLU A 184 -9.59 0.40 -25.83
CA GLU A 184 -9.48 -0.15 -27.18
C GLU A 184 -9.62 -1.68 -27.18
N LYS A 185 -8.94 -2.38 -26.27
CA LYS A 185 -8.98 -3.85 -26.17
C LYS A 185 -10.32 -4.41 -25.72
N LEU A 186 -11.06 -3.67 -24.89
CA LEU A 186 -12.35 -4.12 -24.35
C LEU A 186 -13.56 -3.47 -25.05
N ASN A 187 -13.36 -2.74 -26.15
CA ASN A 187 -14.42 -2.03 -26.88
C ASN A 187 -15.26 -1.11 -25.97
N ILE A 188 -14.58 -0.32 -25.11
CA ILE A 188 -15.21 0.65 -24.21
C ILE A 188 -15.13 2.03 -24.83
N ALA A 189 -16.29 2.68 -24.99
CA ALA A 189 -16.36 4.04 -25.51
C ALA A 189 -15.71 5.05 -24.54
N GLN A 190 -15.13 6.13 -25.07
CA GLN A 190 -14.52 7.17 -24.22
C GLN A 190 -15.52 7.79 -23.24
N THR A 191 -16.79 7.89 -23.63
CA THR A 191 -17.89 8.39 -22.79
C THR A 191 -18.27 7.45 -21.65
N ASP A 192 -17.77 6.21 -21.67
CA ASP A 192 -18.01 5.18 -20.66
C ASP A 192 -16.79 4.91 -19.78
N GLN A 193 -15.83 5.81 -19.85
CA GLN A 193 -14.75 5.89 -18.90
C GLN A 193 -15.12 6.84 -17.76
N ILE A 194 -15.16 6.30 -16.54
CA ILE A 194 -15.38 7.07 -15.33
C ILE A 194 -14.08 7.08 -14.55
N LYS A 195 -13.60 8.26 -14.23
CA LYS A 195 -12.40 8.46 -13.43
C LYS A 195 -12.70 9.37 -12.25
N THR A 196 -12.27 8.96 -11.08
CA THR A 196 -12.30 9.79 -9.88
C THR A 196 -10.90 10.23 -9.49
N SER A 197 -10.80 11.26 -8.69
CA SER A 197 -9.50 11.75 -8.25
C SER A 197 -8.71 10.68 -7.50
N THR A 198 -7.41 10.62 -7.77
CA THR A 198 -6.47 9.76 -7.04
C THR A 198 -6.12 10.31 -5.65
N LYS A 199 -6.60 11.50 -5.29
CA LYS A 199 -6.36 12.08 -3.96
C LYS A 199 -6.87 11.19 -2.83
N ARG A 200 -6.01 10.92 -1.86
CA ARG A 200 -6.32 10.17 -0.64
C ARG A 200 -5.95 11.01 0.58
N ARG A 201 -6.84 11.94 0.98
CA ARG A 201 -6.59 12.91 2.07
C ARG A 201 -6.25 12.29 3.43
N ASN A 202 -6.52 11.03 3.62
CA ASN A 202 -6.16 10.29 4.83
C ASN A 202 -4.74 9.68 4.77
N LEU A 203 -4.04 9.74 3.64
CA LEU A 203 -2.67 9.24 3.51
C LEU A 203 -1.66 10.37 3.66
N ILE A 204 -0.73 10.21 4.57
CA ILE A 204 0.35 11.16 4.83
C ILE A 204 1.62 10.64 4.18
N PHE A 205 2.00 11.22 3.04
CA PHE A 205 3.21 10.83 2.32
C PHE A 205 4.45 11.48 2.92
N LYS A 206 5.46 10.66 3.18
CA LYS A 206 6.76 11.09 3.71
C LYS A 206 7.88 10.48 2.89
N VAL A 207 8.81 11.30 2.40
CA VAL A 207 10.08 10.84 1.83
C VAL A 207 11.18 11.16 2.83
N ASN A 208 11.89 10.13 3.27
CA ASN A 208 12.96 10.23 4.25
C ASN A 208 14.27 9.74 3.63
N PRO A 209 15.16 10.64 3.23
CA PRO A 209 16.51 10.28 2.79
C PRO A 209 17.28 9.71 3.98
N THR A 210 17.65 8.44 3.93
CA THR A 210 18.43 7.84 5.02
C THR A 210 19.22 6.62 4.55
N TYR A 211 20.39 6.45 5.15
CA TYR A 211 21.20 5.25 5.03
C TYR A 211 21.07 4.33 6.26
N GLN A 212 20.40 4.79 7.32
CA GLN A 212 20.16 4.05 8.57
C GLN A 212 18.73 3.46 8.62
N ARG A 213 18.32 2.80 7.54
CA ARG A 213 16.95 2.31 7.36
C ARG A 213 16.48 1.38 8.46
N GLN A 214 17.34 0.40 8.82
CA GLN A 214 17.01 -0.57 9.87
C GLN A 214 16.73 0.13 11.21
N LYS A 215 17.60 1.06 11.61
CA LYS A 215 17.41 1.85 12.83
C LYS A 215 16.10 2.65 12.77
N PHE A 216 15.83 3.31 11.62
CA PHE A 216 14.59 4.05 11.44
C PHE A 216 13.36 3.17 11.65
N VAL A 217 13.33 1.99 11.03
CA VAL A 217 12.21 1.05 11.14
C VAL A 217 12.02 0.58 12.58
N LEU A 218 13.10 0.19 13.25
CA LEU A 218 13.05 -0.27 14.65
C LEU A 218 12.53 0.83 15.59
N ASP A 219 13.01 2.06 15.44
CA ASP A 219 12.57 3.20 16.25
C ASP A 219 11.11 3.57 15.95
N TYR A 220 10.71 3.53 14.67
CA TYR A 220 9.35 3.82 14.26
C TYR A 220 8.34 2.82 14.84
N ILE A 221 8.59 1.50 14.70
CA ILE A 221 7.68 0.47 15.20
C ILE A 221 7.54 0.55 16.73
N LYS A 222 8.62 0.82 17.48
CA LYS A 222 8.56 0.98 18.93
C LYS A 222 7.64 2.11 19.39
N THR A 223 7.46 3.13 18.56
CA THR A 223 6.57 4.26 18.85
C THR A 223 5.14 4.03 18.33
N HIS A 224 4.93 2.99 17.49
CA HIS A 224 3.68 2.62 16.84
C HIS A 224 3.36 1.13 17.09
N ASP A 225 3.61 0.65 18.31
CA ASP A 225 3.51 -0.76 18.71
C ASP A 225 2.09 -1.34 18.64
N GLU A 226 1.07 -0.47 18.65
CA GLU A 226 -0.34 -0.85 18.50
C GLU A 226 -0.81 -0.87 17.04
N ASP A 227 -0.03 -0.32 16.12
CA ASP A 227 -0.43 -0.11 14.74
C ASP A 227 -0.08 -1.29 13.83
N ALA A 228 -1.01 -1.69 12.96
CA ALA A 228 -0.74 -2.65 11.91
C ALA A 228 -0.02 -1.98 10.72
N GLY A 229 1.05 -2.61 10.22
CA GLY A 229 1.82 -2.03 9.14
C GLY A 229 2.49 -3.01 8.20
N ILE A 230 2.86 -2.52 7.02
CA ILE A 230 3.56 -3.27 5.97
C ILE A 230 4.90 -2.59 5.68
N ILE A 231 5.96 -3.39 5.59
CA ILE A 231 7.30 -2.92 5.24
C ILE A 231 7.73 -3.61 3.95
N TYR A 232 7.91 -2.83 2.88
CA TYR A 232 8.34 -3.33 1.58
C TYR A 232 9.86 -3.23 1.41
N CYS A 233 10.50 -4.37 1.14
CA CYS A 233 11.92 -4.47 0.79
C CYS A 233 12.10 -4.93 -0.67
N SER A 234 13.14 -4.47 -1.35
CA SER A 234 13.41 -4.82 -2.74
C SER A 234 13.90 -6.26 -2.94
N THR A 235 14.50 -6.88 -1.93
CA THR A 235 15.07 -8.23 -2.04
C THR A 235 14.65 -9.16 -0.90
N ARG A 236 14.63 -10.47 -1.17
CA ARG A 236 14.35 -11.50 -0.14
C ARG A 236 15.33 -11.42 1.03
N LYS A 237 16.61 -11.26 0.72
CA LYS A 237 17.67 -11.13 1.74
C LYS A 237 17.40 -9.97 2.70
N GLN A 238 16.99 -8.80 2.19
CA GLN A 238 16.64 -7.66 3.05
C GLN A 238 15.40 -7.94 3.91
N VAL A 239 14.44 -8.71 3.41
CA VAL A 239 13.26 -9.13 4.20
C VAL A 239 13.70 -9.97 5.38
N GLU A 240 14.56 -10.98 5.15
CA GLU A 240 15.07 -11.89 6.17
C GLU A 240 15.94 -11.15 7.19
N GLU A 241 16.89 -10.31 6.75
CA GLU A 241 17.77 -9.50 7.63
C GLU A 241 16.97 -8.53 8.52
N LEU A 242 15.92 -7.91 7.96
CA LEU A 242 15.08 -6.99 8.74
C LEU A 242 14.21 -7.75 9.75
N GLN A 243 13.72 -8.93 9.39
CA GLN A 243 13.02 -9.82 10.31
C GLN A 243 13.89 -10.21 11.51
N GLU A 244 15.11 -10.68 11.27
CA GLU A 244 16.07 -11.01 12.34
C GLU A 244 16.31 -9.81 13.28
N ALA A 245 16.40 -8.60 12.71
CA ALA A 245 16.57 -7.39 13.49
C ALA A 245 15.34 -7.07 14.35
N LEU A 246 14.11 -7.26 13.84
CA LEU A 246 12.88 -7.08 14.58
C LEU A 246 12.75 -8.09 15.71
N GLU A 247 13.02 -9.37 15.44
CA GLU A 247 13.00 -10.45 16.44
C GLU A 247 14.01 -10.20 17.57
N SER A 248 15.21 -9.70 17.24
CA SER A 248 16.23 -9.34 18.24
C SER A 248 15.74 -8.26 19.23
N GLN A 249 14.80 -7.43 18.80
CA GLN A 249 14.15 -6.39 19.62
C GLN A 249 12.81 -6.84 20.21
N LYS A 250 12.45 -8.15 20.07
CA LYS A 250 11.17 -8.73 20.53
C LYS A 250 9.94 -8.07 19.90
N ILE A 251 10.07 -7.70 18.64
CA ILE A 251 8.95 -7.17 17.85
C ILE A 251 8.40 -8.31 17.01
N ASP A 252 7.15 -8.70 17.27
CA ASP A 252 6.47 -9.76 16.54
C ASP A 252 6.18 -9.30 15.10
N SER A 253 6.70 -10.04 14.14
CA SER A 253 6.51 -9.78 12.72
C SER A 253 6.55 -11.07 11.91
N VAL A 254 5.96 -11.05 10.71
CA VAL A 254 6.02 -12.15 9.74
C VAL A 254 6.66 -11.69 8.46
N ILE A 255 7.28 -12.62 7.74
CA ILE A 255 7.86 -12.35 6.42
C ILE A 255 6.97 -12.87 5.30
N TYR A 256 7.06 -12.20 4.13
CA TYR A 256 6.36 -12.67 2.93
C TYR A 256 7.18 -12.37 1.66
N HIS A 257 7.59 -13.40 0.96
CA HIS A 257 8.25 -13.30 -0.34
C HIS A 257 8.07 -14.55 -1.19
N ALA A 258 8.36 -14.48 -2.47
CA ALA A 258 8.17 -15.58 -3.43
C ALA A 258 9.06 -16.82 -3.17
N GLY A 259 10.06 -16.73 -2.28
CA GLY A 259 10.90 -17.86 -1.87
C GLY A 259 10.27 -18.78 -0.84
N LEU A 260 9.21 -18.32 -0.14
CA LEU A 260 8.45 -19.12 0.81
C LEU A 260 7.55 -20.14 0.10
N SER A 261 7.28 -21.27 0.74
CA SER A 261 6.27 -22.23 0.28
C SER A 261 4.86 -21.61 0.29
N ASN A 262 3.94 -22.22 -0.45
CA ASN A 262 2.54 -21.77 -0.47
C ASN A 262 1.92 -21.76 0.94
N LYS A 263 2.25 -22.78 1.76
CA LYS A 263 1.76 -22.92 3.13
C LYS A 263 2.28 -21.78 4.03
N GLU A 264 3.57 -21.51 4.01
CA GLU A 264 4.18 -20.43 4.78
C GLU A 264 3.60 -19.06 4.38
N ARG A 265 3.39 -18.83 3.08
CA ARG A 265 2.75 -17.60 2.59
C ARG A 265 1.31 -17.45 3.08
N GLU A 266 0.54 -18.55 3.06
CA GLU A 266 -0.84 -18.54 3.56
C GLU A 266 -0.89 -18.31 5.08
N GLU A 267 0.00 -18.94 5.84
CA GLU A 267 0.12 -18.75 7.30
C GLU A 267 0.49 -17.30 7.62
N ALA A 268 1.54 -16.73 7.02
CA ALA A 268 1.95 -15.35 7.23
C ALA A 268 0.85 -14.35 6.85
N GLN A 269 0.15 -14.56 5.73
CA GLN A 269 -0.97 -13.74 5.32
C GLN A 269 -2.13 -13.82 6.32
N ASN A 270 -2.47 -15.01 6.78
CA ASN A 270 -3.54 -15.21 7.76
C ASN A 270 -3.17 -14.57 9.10
N ASP A 271 -1.95 -14.72 9.58
CA ASP A 271 -1.51 -14.13 10.85
C ASP A 271 -1.61 -12.61 10.82
N PHE A 272 -1.27 -11.98 9.69
CA PHE A 272 -1.45 -10.55 9.51
C PHE A 272 -2.93 -10.16 9.36
N LEU A 273 -3.72 -10.88 8.55
CA LEU A 273 -5.14 -10.57 8.32
C LEU A 273 -5.99 -10.75 9.58
N PHE A 274 -5.66 -11.74 10.42
CA PHE A 274 -6.39 -12.05 11.66
C PHE A 274 -5.87 -11.27 12.89
N ASP A 275 -5.03 -10.25 12.69
CA ASP A 275 -4.44 -9.43 13.76
C ASP A 275 -3.61 -10.25 14.80
N ARG A 276 -3.13 -11.42 14.43
CA ARG A 276 -2.23 -12.21 15.29
C ARG A 276 -0.84 -11.60 15.34
N VAL A 277 -0.42 -10.99 14.24
CA VAL A 277 0.81 -10.23 14.09
C VAL A 277 0.48 -8.88 13.44
N LYS A 278 1.11 -7.80 13.94
CA LYS A 278 0.83 -6.44 13.48
C LYS A 278 1.72 -5.98 12.33
N VAL A 279 2.90 -6.55 12.19
CA VAL A 279 3.90 -6.11 11.20
C VAL A 279 4.21 -7.23 10.23
N VAL A 280 4.16 -6.92 8.93
CA VAL A 280 4.66 -7.80 7.88
C VAL A 280 5.82 -7.15 7.15
N VAL A 281 6.92 -7.89 6.99
CA VAL A 281 8.07 -7.50 6.18
C VAL A 281 8.03 -8.30 4.88
N ALA A 282 7.98 -7.63 3.75
CA ALA A 282 7.70 -8.33 2.50
C ALA A 282 8.43 -7.75 1.29
N THR A 283 8.54 -8.55 0.24
CA THR A 283 8.76 -8.01 -1.12
C THR A 283 7.42 -7.60 -1.75
N ASN A 284 7.46 -7.02 -2.95
CA ASN A 284 6.26 -6.72 -3.75
C ASN A 284 5.35 -7.95 -4.02
N ALA A 285 5.84 -9.18 -3.74
CA ALA A 285 5.01 -10.39 -3.77
C ALA A 285 3.88 -10.37 -2.73
N PHE A 286 4.05 -9.66 -1.61
CA PHE A 286 2.98 -9.34 -0.65
C PHE A 286 2.25 -8.10 -1.14
N GLY A 287 1.53 -8.28 -2.19
CA GLY A 287 1.03 -7.15 -2.92
C GLY A 287 -0.45 -7.21 -3.15
N MET A 288 -0.80 -7.17 -4.41
CA MET A 288 -2.17 -7.21 -4.88
C MET A 288 -2.94 -8.34 -4.18
N GLY A 289 -4.10 -8.03 -3.61
CA GLY A 289 -4.97 -9.02 -2.99
C GLY A 289 -5.08 -8.98 -1.46
N ILE A 290 -4.34 -8.12 -0.78
CA ILE A 290 -4.49 -7.96 0.66
C ILE A 290 -5.53 -6.88 0.93
N ASP A 291 -6.65 -7.31 1.50
CA ASP A 291 -7.75 -6.42 1.88
C ASP A 291 -7.88 -6.32 3.40
N LYS A 292 -6.85 -5.72 4.01
CA LYS A 292 -6.84 -5.34 5.42
C LYS A 292 -7.09 -3.85 5.54
N SER A 293 -8.21 -3.44 6.11
CA SER A 293 -8.63 -2.04 6.13
C SER A 293 -7.87 -1.19 7.15
N ASN A 294 -7.38 -1.79 8.24
CA ASN A 294 -6.77 -1.11 9.37
C ASN A 294 -5.24 -1.02 9.33
N VAL A 295 -4.63 -1.02 8.15
CA VAL A 295 -3.19 -0.76 8.01
C VAL A 295 -2.91 0.72 8.27
N ARG A 296 -2.13 1.01 9.33
CA ARG A 296 -1.84 2.39 9.76
C ARG A 296 -0.58 2.96 9.13
N PHE A 297 0.36 2.10 8.73
CA PHE A 297 1.54 2.56 8.01
C PHE A 297 1.98 1.59 6.92
N VAL A 298 2.55 2.16 5.86
CA VAL A 298 3.31 1.44 4.83
C VAL A 298 4.69 2.07 4.74
N ILE A 299 5.72 1.30 5.01
CA ILE A 299 7.11 1.73 4.89
C ILE A 299 7.74 1.06 3.68
N HIS A 300 8.20 1.85 2.72
CA HIS A 300 9.08 1.38 1.67
C HIS A 300 10.51 1.47 2.16
N TYR A 301 11.08 0.33 2.54
CA TYR A 301 12.47 0.20 3.00
C TYR A 301 13.46 0.57 1.90
N ASN A 302 13.09 0.31 0.65
CA ASN A 302 13.77 0.74 -0.57
C ASN A 302 12.81 1.50 -1.46
N MET A 303 13.34 2.39 -2.31
CA MET A 303 12.56 3.05 -3.35
C MET A 303 12.01 2.01 -4.35
N PRO A 304 10.71 2.01 -4.67
CA PRO A 304 10.16 1.22 -5.77
C PRO A 304 10.69 1.67 -7.15
N GLY A 305 10.54 0.82 -8.16
CA GLY A 305 11.00 1.11 -9.52
C GLY A 305 10.15 2.14 -10.28
N ASP A 306 8.90 2.36 -9.85
CA ASP A 306 7.96 3.26 -10.51
C ASP A 306 6.91 3.82 -9.54
N LEU A 307 6.25 4.91 -9.94
CA LEU A 307 5.23 5.58 -9.13
C LEU A 307 3.90 4.81 -9.04
N GLU A 308 3.58 4.00 -10.03
CA GLU A 308 2.37 3.20 -10.05
C GLU A 308 2.44 2.12 -8.96
N SER A 309 3.55 1.38 -8.91
CA SER A 309 3.83 0.39 -7.86
C SER A 309 3.85 1.04 -6.48
N TYR A 310 4.57 2.17 -6.34
CA TYR A 310 4.62 2.93 -5.10
C TYR A 310 3.22 3.32 -4.61
N TYR A 311 2.41 3.93 -5.47
CA TYR A 311 1.07 4.40 -5.10
C TYR A 311 0.12 3.24 -4.79
N GLN A 312 0.22 2.13 -5.52
CA GLN A 312 -0.57 0.93 -5.26
C GLN A 312 -0.24 0.29 -3.90
N GLU A 313 1.06 0.19 -3.57
CA GLU A 313 1.54 -0.36 -2.31
C GLU A 313 1.22 0.57 -1.13
N ALA A 314 1.51 1.87 -1.25
CA ALA A 314 1.16 2.90 -0.27
C ALA A 314 -0.37 2.97 -0.03
N GLY A 315 -1.16 2.80 -1.09
CA GLY A 315 -2.62 2.81 -1.04
C GLY A 315 -3.27 1.68 -0.24
N ARG A 316 -2.47 0.71 0.27
CA ARG A 316 -2.94 -0.32 1.22
C ARG A 316 -3.21 0.25 2.59
N ALA A 317 -2.54 1.36 2.95
CA ALA A 317 -2.78 2.06 4.19
C ALA A 317 -4.16 2.74 4.20
N GLY A 318 -4.80 2.78 5.35
CA GLY A 318 -5.99 3.57 5.61
C GLY A 318 -7.18 3.31 4.69
N ARG A 319 -7.48 2.07 4.33
CA ARG A 319 -8.66 1.74 3.50
C ARG A 319 -9.98 2.02 4.22
N ASP A 320 -9.96 2.05 5.53
CA ASP A 320 -11.07 2.45 6.41
C ASP A 320 -11.30 3.97 6.48
N GLY A 321 -10.45 4.77 5.82
CA GLY A 321 -10.54 6.23 5.82
C GLY A 321 -9.81 6.92 6.97
N LEU A 322 -9.26 6.17 7.91
CA LEU A 322 -8.46 6.73 9.01
C LEU A 322 -7.08 7.16 8.50
N LYS A 323 -6.50 8.19 9.12
CA LYS A 323 -5.18 8.68 8.76
C LYS A 323 -4.14 7.58 8.88
N SER A 324 -3.26 7.51 7.89
CA SER A 324 -2.23 6.50 7.80
C SER A 324 -0.98 7.06 7.13
N GLU A 325 0.18 6.55 7.49
CA GLU A 325 1.45 7.07 7.00
C GLU A 325 2.02 6.19 5.89
N CYS A 326 2.49 6.84 4.82
CA CYS A 326 3.19 6.22 3.70
C CYS A 326 4.62 6.77 3.67
N ILE A 327 5.57 5.98 4.16
CA ILE A 327 6.95 6.41 4.38
C ILE A 327 7.85 5.75 3.35
N LEU A 328 8.58 6.55 2.60
CA LEU A 328 9.58 6.09 1.65
C LEU A 328 10.98 6.40 2.18
N LEU A 329 11.75 5.36 2.48
CA LEU A 329 13.16 5.47 2.84
C LEU A 329 14.00 5.43 1.56
N PHE A 330 14.64 6.53 1.23
CA PHE A 330 15.37 6.69 -0.02
C PHE A 330 16.90 6.71 0.19
N SER A 331 17.63 6.02 -0.67
CA SER A 331 19.05 6.24 -0.89
C SER A 331 19.39 6.05 -2.37
N GLU A 332 20.49 6.66 -2.84
CA GLU A 332 20.90 6.54 -4.24
C GLU A 332 21.28 5.10 -4.65
N ARG A 333 21.63 4.24 -3.69
CA ARG A 333 21.85 2.80 -3.94
C ARG A 333 20.63 2.10 -4.54
N ASP A 334 19.42 2.60 -4.25
CA ASP A 334 18.19 2.04 -4.82
C ASP A 334 18.11 2.26 -6.33
N ILE A 335 18.62 3.40 -6.81
CA ILE A 335 18.66 3.72 -8.24
C ILE A 335 19.49 2.66 -8.97
N ASN A 336 20.71 2.43 -8.50
CA ASN A 336 21.64 1.45 -9.09
C ASN A 336 21.02 0.03 -9.11
N LEU A 337 20.27 -0.32 -8.05
CA LEU A 337 19.60 -1.61 -7.96
C LEU A 337 18.51 -1.75 -9.03
N HIS A 338 17.69 -0.71 -9.27
CA HIS A 338 16.66 -0.75 -10.29
C HIS A 338 17.23 -0.68 -11.72
N GLU A 339 18.26 0.10 -11.96
CA GLU A 339 18.99 0.12 -13.24
C GLU A 339 19.56 -1.27 -13.55
N TYR A 340 20.13 -1.95 -12.56
CA TYR A 340 20.59 -3.32 -12.70
C TYR A 340 19.42 -4.26 -13.06
N PHE A 341 18.27 -4.18 -12.38
CA PHE A 341 17.11 -5.03 -12.69
C PHE A 341 16.59 -4.80 -14.11
N ILE A 342 16.56 -3.56 -14.59
CA ILE A 342 16.16 -3.24 -15.97
C ILE A 342 17.15 -3.86 -16.95
N THR A 343 18.45 -3.72 -16.71
CA THR A 343 19.52 -4.21 -17.58
C THR A 343 19.50 -5.73 -17.74
N VAL A 344 19.33 -6.48 -16.62
CA VAL A 344 19.34 -7.95 -16.64
C VAL A 344 18.00 -8.56 -17.06
N SER A 345 16.95 -7.76 -17.20
CA SER A 345 15.64 -8.27 -17.63
C SER A 345 15.72 -8.84 -19.06
N GLN A 346 14.93 -9.90 -19.31
CA GLN A 346 14.83 -10.51 -20.65
C GLN A 346 13.79 -9.81 -21.56
N ALA A 347 13.31 -8.63 -21.14
CA ALA A 347 12.35 -7.85 -21.90
C ALA A 347 12.97 -7.23 -23.17
N ASP A 348 12.12 -6.86 -24.14
CA ASP A 348 12.52 -6.11 -25.32
C ASP A 348 13.04 -4.69 -24.96
N ASP A 349 13.76 -4.07 -25.88
CA ASP A 349 14.39 -2.77 -25.65
C ASP A 349 13.33 -1.67 -25.41
N ASP A 350 12.21 -1.69 -26.15
CA ASP A 350 11.10 -0.73 -25.95
C ASP A 350 10.54 -0.79 -24.52
N TYR A 351 10.43 -2.01 -23.96
CA TYR A 351 9.98 -2.18 -22.59
C TYR A 351 11.03 -1.68 -21.58
N LYS A 352 12.33 -1.94 -21.83
CA LYS A 352 13.42 -1.45 -20.97
C LYS A 352 13.50 0.07 -20.94
N ASP A 353 13.37 0.70 -22.10
CA ASP A 353 13.35 2.17 -22.22
C ASP A 353 12.19 2.76 -21.43
N LYS A 354 11.00 2.16 -21.52
CA LYS A 354 9.83 2.59 -20.78
C LYS A 354 10.01 2.43 -19.27
N MET A 355 10.62 1.32 -18.82
CA MET A 355 10.95 1.12 -17.41
C MET A 355 11.97 2.16 -16.91
N GLY A 356 12.94 2.55 -17.74
CA GLY A 356 13.88 3.63 -17.45
C GLY A 356 13.19 4.99 -17.31
N GLU A 357 12.21 5.30 -18.17
CA GLU A 357 11.38 6.50 -18.04
C GLU A 357 10.60 6.52 -16.72
N LYS A 358 9.96 5.39 -16.35
CA LYS A 358 9.22 5.25 -15.10
C LYS A 358 10.13 5.41 -13.89
N LEU A 359 11.30 4.78 -13.90
CA LEU A 359 12.32 4.93 -12.87
C LEU A 359 12.75 6.41 -12.72
N THR A 360 12.96 7.10 -13.84
CA THR A 360 13.29 8.53 -13.85
C THR A 360 12.20 9.36 -13.15
N LYS A 361 10.91 9.07 -13.38
CA LYS A 361 9.79 9.74 -12.70
C LYS A 361 9.78 9.44 -11.20
N MET A 362 10.07 8.21 -10.81
CA MET A 362 10.17 7.83 -9.39
C MET A 362 11.33 8.55 -8.70
N ILE A 363 12.50 8.67 -9.33
CA ILE A 363 13.64 9.44 -8.83
C ILE A 363 13.27 10.92 -8.69
N GLN A 364 12.58 11.51 -9.67
CA GLN A 364 12.09 12.88 -9.59
C GLN A 364 11.15 13.09 -8.41
N TYR A 365 10.28 12.11 -8.13
CA TYR A 365 9.39 12.14 -6.96
C TYR A 365 10.18 12.15 -5.65
N THR A 366 11.21 11.31 -5.49
CA THR A 366 12.00 11.28 -4.25
C THR A 366 12.80 12.56 -4.01
N LYS A 367 13.15 13.28 -5.07
CA LYS A 367 13.95 14.52 -5.02
C LYS A 367 13.12 15.81 -5.10
N THR A 368 11.79 15.70 -5.29
CA THR A 368 10.93 16.90 -5.41
C THR A 368 10.85 17.71 -4.13
N LYS A 369 10.74 19.03 -4.26
CA LYS A 369 10.40 19.96 -3.16
C LYS A 369 8.92 20.34 -3.16
N LYS A 370 8.17 19.96 -4.20
CA LYS A 370 6.74 20.19 -4.30
C LYS A 370 5.97 19.26 -3.36
N CYS A 371 4.71 19.54 -3.14
CA CYS A 371 3.81 18.66 -2.40
C CYS A 371 3.84 17.22 -2.97
N LEU A 372 4.12 16.23 -2.12
CA LEU A 372 4.25 14.84 -2.54
C LEU A 372 2.94 14.26 -3.08
N GLU A 373 1.81 14.54 -2.41
CA GLU A 373 0.48 14.11 -2.89
C GLU A 373 0.15 14.74 -4.24
N ALA A 374 0.35 16.07 -4.37
CA ALA A 374 0.12 16.77 -5.63
C ALA A 374 0.98 16.23 -6.77
N THR A 375 2.22 15.82 -6.50
CA THR A 375 3.12 15.22 -7.49
C THR A 375 2.59 13.86 -7.96
N ILE A 376 2.06 13.02 -7.06
CA ILE A 376 1.42 11.74 -7.42
C ILE A 376 0.16 11.99 -8.24
N VAL A 377 -0.71 12.89 -7.79
CA VAL A 377 -1.94 13.25 -8.51
C VAL A 377 -1.61 13.71 -9.93
N HIS A 378 -0.64 14.61 -10.07
CA HIS A 378 -0.24 15.11 -11.40
C HIS A 378 0.32 14.02 -12.32
N TYR A 379 0.98 13.02 -11.77
CA TYR A 379 1.47 11.88 -12.56
C TYR A 379 0.34 11.11 -13.23
N PHE A 380 -0.74 10.84 -12.49
CA PHE A 380 -1.90 10.12 -13.00
C PHE A 380 -2.92 11.04 -13.69
N GLU A 381 -2.95 12.31 -13.32
CA GLU A 381 -3.93 13.31 -13.72
C GLU A 381 -3.25 14.63 -14.11
N PRO A 382 -2.54 14.69 -15.25
CA PRO A 382 -1.72 15.85 -15.63
C PRO A 382 -2.51 17.16 -15.77
N ASN A 383 -3.82 17.08 -16.02
CA ASN A 383 -4.70 18.24 -16.20
C ASN A 383 -5.35 18.71 -14.89
N GLU A 384 -5.16 17.98 -13.78
CA GLU A 384 -5.69 18.38 -12.49
C GLU A 384 -4.90 19.55 -11.90
N LYS A 385 -5.63 20.46 -11.25
CA LYS A 385 -5.04 21.60 -10.57
C LYS A 385 -4.26 21.10 -9.35
N LEU A 386 -2.98 21.45 -9.30
CA LEU A 386 -2.11 21.09 -8.17
C LEU A 386 -2.49 21.92 -6.93
N GLU A 387 -2.96 21.26 -5.89
CA GLU A 387 -3.20 21.83 -4.57
C GLU A 387 -2.27 21.18 -3.56
N GLU A 388 -1.72 21.96 -2.65
CA GLU A 388 -0.91 21.44 -1.55
C GLU A 388 -1.77 20.69 -0.54
N CYS A 389 -1.26 19.57 -0.03
CA CYS A 389 -1.99 18.73 0.92
C CYS A 389 -1.84 19.16 2.38
N GLU A 390 -0.91 20.10 2.66
CA GLU A 390 -0.57 20.66 3.99
C GLU A 390 -0.09 19.62 5.04
N GLN A 391 0.01 18.34 4.68
CA GLN A 391 0.33 17.26 5.63
C GLN A 391 1.52 16.37 5.23
N CYS A 392 1.93 16.35 3.97
CA CYS A 392 3.10 15.55 3.55
C CYS A 392 4.41 16.16 4.09
N SER A 393 5.48 15.36 4.10
CA SER A 393 6.77 15.83 4.63
C SER A 393 7.25 17.15 4.00
N ASN A 394 7.00 17.37 2.71
CA ASN A 394 7.43 18.57 2.03
C ASN A 394 6.60 19.81 2.44
N CYS A 395 5.26 19.67 2.55
CA CYS A 395 4.40 20.78 2.97
C CYS A 395 4.68 21.20 4.42
N VAL A 396 4.87 20.24 5.32
CA VAL A 396 5.14 20.52 6.75
C VAL A 396 6.54 21.11 6.96
N GLN A 397 7.49 20.80 6.06
CA GLN A 397 8.89 21.24 6.19
C GLN A 397 9.17 22.60 5.55
N GLN A 398 8.28 23.14 4.72
CA GLN A 398 8.53 24.39 3.98
C GLN A 398 8.89 25.58 4.88
N ASP A 399 8.43 25.62 6.13
CA ASP A 399 8.66 26.74 7.06
C ASP A 399 9.90 26.60 7.97
N LYS A 400 10.70 25.56 7.83
CA LYS A 400 11.78 25.24 8.78
C LYS A 400 13.08 24.84 8.11
N SER A 401 13.56 25.64 7.15
CA SER A 401 14.90 25.42 6.62
C SER A 401 15.96 26.04 7.54
N TYR A 402 16.96 25.26 7.90
CA TYR A 402 18.14 25.67 8.62
C TYR A 402 19.33 25.71 7.65
N ASN A 403 20.05 26.82 7.60
CA ASN A 403 21.27 26.95 6.80
C ASN A 403 22.41 26.21 7.51
N MET A 404 22.83 25.08 6.97
CA MET A 404 23.91 24.23 7.48
C MET A 404 25.22 24.38 6.71
N THR A 405 25.38 25.46 5.95
CA THR A 405 26.57 25.66 5.09
C THR A 405 27.89 25.60 5.88
N GLN A 406 27.91 26.11 7.11
CA GLN A 406 29.10 26.07 7.97
C GLN A 406 29.38 24.64 8.46
N GLU A 407 28.36 23.93 8.94
CA GLU A 407 28.44 22.52 9.35
C GLU A 407 28.90 21.62 8.20
N ALA A 408 28.34 21.85 7.02
CA ALA A 408 28.76 21.16 5.80
C ALA A 408 30.26 21.31 5.52
N LYS A 409 30.77 22.54 5.64
CA LYS A 409 32.22 22.82 5.46
C LYS A 409 33.07 22.17 6.55
N MET A 410 32.59 22.12 7.79
CA MET A 410 33.28 21.44 8.89
C MET A 410 33.38 19.93 8.65
N ILE A 411 32.30 19.30 8.25
CA ILE A 411 32.22 17.86 7.92
C ILE A 411 33.18 17.54 6.75
N ILE A 412 33.04 18.26 5.64
CA ILE A 412 33.88 18.07 4.44
C ILE A 412 35.37 18.27 4.78
N SER A 413 35.67 19.30 5.57
CA SER A 413 37.04 19.55 6.01
C SER A 413 37.61 18.42 6.87
N CYS A 414 36.80 17.80 7.72
CA CYS A 414 37.18 16.65 8.50
C CYS A 414 37.49 15.44 7.58
N ILE A 415 36.58 15.09 6.68
CA ILE A 415 36.75 14.00 5.72
C ILE A 415 38.02 14.19 4.88
N ALA A 416 38.26 15.40 4.39
CA ALA A 416 39.47 15.71 3.59
C ALA A 416 40.77 15.55 4.40
N ARG A 417 40.79 15.98 5.67
CA ARG A 417 41.95 15.84 6.55
C ARG A 417 42.23 14.40 6.97
N MET A 418 41.18 13.56 7.01
CA MET A 418 41.28 12.14 7.20
C MET A 418 41.60 11.39 5.90
N LYS A 419 42.00 12.10 4.85
CA LYS A 419 42.40 11.59 3.52
C LYS A 419 41.31 10.77 2.81
N GLN A 420 40.04 10.95 3.16
CA GLN A 420 38.90 10.25 2.59
C GLN A 420 39.02 8.71 2.68
N GLN A 421 39.49 8.21 3.82
CA GLN A 421 39.78 6.78 4.03
C GLN A 421 39.05 6.19 5.24
N GLU A 422 38.09 6.92 5.79
CA GLU A 422 37.45 6.51 7.04
C GLU A 422 35.94 6.36 6.89
N SER A 423 35.42 5.47 7.73
CA SER A 423 34.00 5.18 7.77
C SER A 423 33.20 6.32 8.41
N TYR A 424 31.92 6.33 8.13
CA TYR A 424 30.93 7.23 8.67
C TYR A 424 30.99 7.39 10.20
N SER A 425 31.14 6.26 10.93
CA SER A 425 31.19 6.27 12.38
C SER A 425 32.46 6.93 12.93
N VAL A 426 33.61 6.70 12.31
CA VAL A 426 34.90 7.28 12.72
C VAL A 426 34.89 8.80 12.49
N ILE A 427 34.32 9.26 11.39
CA ILE A 427 34.20 10.71 11.11
C ILE A 427 33.35 11.38 12.19
N ILE A 428 32.24 10.80 12.59
CA ILE A 428 31.39 11.34 13.68
C ILE A 428 32.15 11.40 15.00
N GLN A 429 32.87 10.33 15.35
CA GLN A 429 33.66 10.29 16.58
C GLN A 429 34.73 11.41 16.61
N VAL A 430 35.44 11.61 15.50
CA VAL A 430 36.45 12.68 15.39
C VAL A 430 35.82 14.05 15.49
N LEU A 431 34.71 14.31 14.80
CA LEU A 431 33.98 15.60 14.87
C LEU A 431 33.45 15.90 16.28
N ARG A 432 33.08 14.88 17.04
CA ARG A 432 32.64 14.99 18.43
C ARG A 432 33.81 15.10 19.44
N GLY A 433 35.04 14.84 19.00
CA GLY A 433 36.21 14.88 19.86
C GLY A 433 36.39 13.63 20.73
N GLU A 434 35.87 12.50 20.28
CA GLU A 434 36.10 11.22 20.94
C GLU A 434 37.55 10.74 20.71
N SER A 435 38.18 10.21 21.74
CA SER A 435 39.60 9.81 21.71
C SER A 435 39.71 8.31 21.95
N THR A 436 39.27 7.49 20.98
CA THR A 436 39.45 6.04 20.98
C THR A 436 40.90 5.68 20.65
N ASP A 437 41.31 4.46 20.97
CA ASP A 437 42.67 3.98 20.64
C ASP A 437 42.94 4.01 19.14
N TYR A 438 41.92 3.74 18.31
CA TYR A 438 42.01 3.84 16.86
C TYR A 438 42.27 5.29 16.39
N ILE A 439 41.53 6.25 16.93
CA ILE A 439 41.65 7.68 16.61
C ILE A 439 43.07 8.19 16.95
N LYS A 440 43.59 7.79 18.12
CA LYS A 440 44.94 8.13 18.55
C LYS A 440 46.01 7.46 17.67
N TYR A 441 45.83 6.18 17.35
CA TYR A 441 46.73 5.46 16.47
C TYR A 441 46.85 6.10 15.09
N LYS A 442 45.75 6.59 14.54
CA LYS A 442 45.69 7.29 13.26
C LYS A 442 46.12 8.76 13.35
N GLY A 443 46.32 9.32 14.54
CA GLY A 443 46.68 10.71 14.77
C GLY A 443 45.51 11.69 14.48
N TYR A 444 44.26 11.20 14.46
CA TYR A 444 43.09 12.03 14.17
C TYR A 444 42.69 12.92 15.36
N ASP A 445 43.15 12.63 16.54
CA ASP A 445 43.05 13.52 17.73
C ASP A 445 43.88 14.81 17.61
N GLN A 446 44.84 14.86 16.68
CA GLN A 446 45.70 16.03 16.43
C GLN A 446 45.22 16.90 15.25
N ILE A 447 44.23 16.47 14.46
CA ILE A 447 43.74 17.29 13.35
C ILE A 447 42.86 18.42 13.85
N SER A 448 42.88 19.56 13.16
CA SER A 448 42.17 20.78 13.57
C SER A 448 40.63 20.66 13.56
N THR A 449 40.12 19.58 13.03
CA THR A 449 38.68 19.29 13.02
C THR A 449 38.24 18.34 14.13
N HIS A 450 39.18 17.83 14.94
CA HIS A 450 38.86 16.98 16.09
C HIS A 450 38.10 17.81 17.15
N GLY A 451 36.93 17.36 17.54
CA GLY A 451 36.07 18.01 18.50
C GLY A 451 35.41 19.32 18.02
N LEU A 452 35.52 19.65 16.72
CA LEU A 452 34.96 20.87 16.17
C LEU A 452 33.44 20.96 16.30
N MET A 453 32.77 19.79 16.34
CA MET A 453 31.32 19.65 16.49
C MET A 453 30.93 18.90 17.77
N LYS A 454 31.68 19.05 18.85
CA LYS A 454 31.45 18.39 20.15
C LYS A 454 30.08 18.67 20.76
N GLY A 455 29.46 19.81 20.40
CA GLY A 455 28.12 20.20 20.84
C GLY A 455 26.98 19.45 20.14
N TYR A 456 27.29 18.72 19.08
CA TYR A 456 26.30 17.95 18.32
C TYR A 456 26.21 16.51 18.84
N THR A 457 25.00 15.97 18.88
CA THR A 457 24.78 14.54 19.16
C THR A 457 25.19 13.69 17.94
N THR A 458 25.45 12.41 18.17
CA THR A 458 25.71 11.44 17.08
C THR A 458 24.57 11.44 16.05
N SER A 459 23.33 11.57 16.51
CA SER A 459 22.13 11.58 15.64
C SER A 459 22.06 12.84 14.76
N GLU A 460 22.41 14.01 15.31
CA GLU A 460 22.44 15.26 14.54
C GLU A 460 23.55 15.23 13.48
N LEU A 461 24.75 14.76 13.82
CA LEU A 461 25.83 14.62 12.85
C LEU A 461 25.50 13.58 11.78
N SER A 462 24.84 12.49 12.16
CA SER A 462 24.34 11.51 11.20
C SER A 462 23.39 12.14 10.19
N HIS A 463 22.42 12.91 10.68
CA HIS A 463 21.46 13.61 9.81
C HIS A 463 22.16 14.60 8.87
N LEU A 464 23.10 15.41 9.38
CA LEU A 464 23.84 16.38 8.56
C LEU A 464 24.69 15.70 7.47
N ILE A 465 25.37 14.60 7.80
CA ILE A 465 26.15 13.80 6.83
C ILE A 465 25.22 13.19 5.77
N ASP A 466 24.11 12.61 6.18
CA ASP A 466 23.12 12.02 5.26
C ASP A 466 22.53 13.08 4.31
N GLU A 467 22.25 14.28 4.80
CA GLU A 467 21.84 15.41 3.96
C GLU A 467 22.92 15.80 2.92
N LEU A 468 24.19 15.81 3.30
CA LEU A 468 25.29 16.09 2.37
C LEU A 468 25.44 15.02 1.30
N ARG A 469 25.23 13.75 1.68
CA ARG A 469 25.21 12.62 0.73
C ARG A 469 24.02 12.74 -0.22
N PHE A 470 22.84 13.01 0.31
CA PHE A 470 21.61 13.18 -0.48
C PHE A 470 21.69 14.34 -1.48
N LYS A 471 22.40 15.41 -1.10
CA LYS A 471 22.64 16.59 -1.96
C LYS A 471 23.82 16.39 -2.95
N GLY A 472 24.45 15.23 -2.94
CA GLY A 472 25.56 14.89 -3.83
C GLY A 472 26.89 15.59 -3.51
N PHE A 473 27.09 16.06 -2.26
CA PHE A 473 28.38 16.59 -1.82
C PHE A 473 29.33 15.50 -1.29
N LEU A 474 28.78 14.38 -0.85
CA LEU A 474 29.52 13.22 -0.36
C LEU A 474 29.06 11.95 -1.07
N ASN A 475 30.02 11.08 -1.37
CA ASN A 475 29.82 9.72 -1.89
C ASN A 475 30.34 8.70 -0.89
N GLU A 476 29.87 7.47 -0.94
CA GLU A 476 30.36 6.35 -0.14
C GLU A 476 30.76 5.20 -1.04
N ASN A 477 31.96 4.69 -0.82
CA ASN A 477 32.48 3.49 -1.45
C ASN A 477 33.05 2.56 -0.40
N ASP A 478 32.58 1.31 -0.34
CA ASP A 478 33.00 0.32 0.66
C ASP A 478 33.01 0.86 2.11
N GLU A 479 31.91 1.51 2.52
CA GLU A 479 31.74 2.17 3.82
C GLU A 479 32.62 3.41 4.08
N ILE A 480 33.47 3.80 3.13
CA ILE A 480 34.34 4.98 3.23
C ILE A 480 33.62 6.20 2.63
N LEU A 481 33.55 7.29 3.41
CA LEU A 481 33.01 8.55 2.92
C LEU A 481 34.05 9.38 2.14
N MET A 482 33.68 9.78 0.94
CA MET A 482 34.49 10.57 0.05
C MET A 482 33.78 11.87 -0.35
N CYS A 483 34.56 12.92 -0.60
CA CYS A 483 34.04 14.18 -1.09
C CYS A 483 33.80 14.11 -2.61
N ASP A 484 32.63 14.59 -3.08
CA ASP A 484 32.35 14.76 -4.50
C ASP A 484 33.01 16.04 -5.05
N THR A 485 33.16 16.12 -6.36
CA THR A 485 33.69 17.31 -7.04
C THR A 485 32.81 18.56 -6.86
N SER A 486 31.54 18.39 -6.57
CA SER A 486 30.56 19.45 -6.28
C SER A 486 30.91 20.30 -5.05
N ILE A 487 31.73 19.77 -4.11
CA ILE A 487 32.19 20.52 -2.92
C ILE A 487 32.93 21.82 -3.26
N LYS A 488 33.54 21.95 -4.44
CA LYS A 488 34.24 23.16 -4.86
C LYS A 488 33.32 24.40 -4.80
N LYS A 489 32.09 24.26 -5.29
CA LYS A 489 31.07 25.31 -5.29
C LYS A 489 30.63 25.70 -3.86
N LEU A 490 30.57 24.70 -2.95
CA LEU A 490 30.25 24.93 -1.56
C LEU A 490 31.40 25.66 -0.83
N LEU A 491 32.65 25.28 -1.08
CA LEU A 491 33.81 25.88 -0.46
C LEU A 491 34.05 27.32 -0.97
N SER A 492 33.70 27.61 -2.24
CA SER A 492 33.77 28.95 -2.82
C SER A 492 32.59 29.87 -2.44
N ASN A 493 31.65 29.42 -1.63
CA ASN A 493 30.39 30.11 -1.28
C ASN A 493 29.46 30.39 -2.47
N GLU A 494 29.58 29.65 -3.55
CA GLU A 494 28.66 29.74 -4.70
C GLU A 494 27.32 29.04 -4.43
N VAL A 495 27.30 28.09 -3.48
CA VAL A 495 26.13 27.32 -3.11
C VAL A 495 26.00 27.26 -1.59
N GLU A 496 24.80 27.49 -1.09
CA GLU A 496 24.44 27.29 0.31
C GLU A 496 23.73 25.95 0.49
N VAL A 497 23.89 25.36 1.68
CA VAL A 497 23.26 24.08 2.04
C VAL A 497 22.24 24.32 3.14
N PHE A 498 21.01 23.91 2.87
CA PHE A 498 19.91 23.97 3.82
C PHE A 498 19.45 22.56 4.20
N THR A 499 19.06 22.37 5.45
CA THR A 499 18.44 21.15 5.97
C THR A 499 17.24 21.48 6.83
N THR A 500 16.46 20.49 7.17
CA THR A 500 15.41 20.63 8.20
C THR A 500 16.06 20.63 9.58
N PRO A 501 15.61 21.48 10.54
CA PRO A 501 16.14 21.48 11.88
C PRO A 501 15.96 20.11 12.53
N PHE A 502 17.04 19.52 13.02
CA PHE A 502 17.00 18.33 13.84
C PHE A 502 16.46 18.71 15.23
N LYS A 503 15.16 18.65 15.44
CA LYS A 503 14.59 18.57 16.79
C LYS A 503 14.25 17.11 17.04
N GLN A 504 14.99 16.46 17.93
CA GLN A 504 14.39 15.45 18.77
C GLN A 504 13.28 16.16 19.59
N LYS A 505 12.13 16.37 19.02
CA LYS A 505 10.94 16.27 19.83
C LYS A 505 10.92 14.80 20.26
N ALA A 506 11.02 14.58 21.58
CA ALA A 506 10.36 13.41 22.14
C ALA A 506 9.07 13.26 21.32
N THR A 507 8.96 12.17 20.60
CA THR A 507 7.77 11.84 19.84
C THR A 507 6.64 11.92 20.86
N GLU A 508 5.95 13.06 20.91
CA GLU A 508 4.58 13.04 21.40
C GLU A 508 3.99 11.92 20.57
N LYS A 509 3.48 10.89 21.26
CA LYS A 509 2.65 9.88 20.64
C LYS A 509 1.63 10.66 19.83
N VAL A 510 1.91 10.84 18.56
CA VAL A 510 0.92 11.31 17.61
C VAL A 510 0.01 10.12 17.51
N PHE A 511 -0.98 10.11 18.40
CA PHE A 511 -2.13 9.23 18.22
C PHE A 511 -2.67 9.60 16.85
N ILE A 512 -2.30 8.77 15.86
CA ILE A 512 -2.81 8.92 14.51
C ILE A 512 -4.29 8.62 14.62
N ASN A 513 -5.03 9.68 14.86
CA ASN A 513 -6.49 9.82 14.92
C ASN A 513 -7.29 8.75 15.65
N THR A 514 -7.65 9.17 16.78
CA THR A 514 -8.93 8.78 17.35
C THR A 514 -10.03 9.64 16.71
N VAL A 515 -11.09 9.04 16.22
CA VAL A 515 -12.34 9.79 16.00
C VAL A 515 -12.63 10.53 17.31
N GLU A 516 -12.77 11.84 17.25
CA GLU A 516 -12.97 12.67 18.44
C GLU A 516 -14.21 12.16 19.19
N GLY A 517 -14.08 11.87 20.48
CA GLY A 517 -15.16 11.35 21.31
C GLY A 517 -15.31 9.82 21.39
N VAL A 518 -14.35 9.02 20.92
CA VAL A 518 -14.38 7.55 21.05
C VAL A 518 -14.01 7.11 22.47
N ASP A 519 -14.85 6.28 23.06
CA ASP A 519 -14.58 5.61 24.33
C ASP A 519 -13.61 4.45 24.11
N ARG A 520 -12.35 4.65 24.49
CA ARG A 520 -11.25 3.70 24.24
C ARG A 520 -11.38 2.39 25.01
N VAL A 521 -11.94 2.42 26.19
CA VAL A 521 -12.17 1.20 26.97
C VAL A 521 -13.22 0.34 26.29
N LEU A 522 -14.31 0.94 25.86
CA LEU A 522 -15.34 0.24 25.11
C LEU A 522 -14.84 -0.26 23.77
N PHE A 523 -14.08 0.56 23.03
CA PHE A 523 -13.48 0.15 21.75
C PHE A 523 -12.63 -1.11 21.91
N SER A 524 -11.74 -1.17 22.90
CA SER A 524 -10.90 -2.35 23.16
C SER A 524 -11.74 -3.60 23.45
N GLN A 525 -12.86 -3.46 24.19
CA GLN A 525 -13.78 -4.58 24.43
C GLN A 525 -14.48 -5.05 23.15
N LEU A 526 -14.86 -4.13 22.27
CA LEU A 526 -15.49 -4.47 20.98
C LEU A 526 -14.50 -5.16 20.03
N VAL A 527 -13.22 -4.77 20.04
CA VAL A 527 -12.15 -5.47 19.31
C VAL A 527 -12.00 -6.92 19.77
N GLU A 528 -12.06 -7.17 21.08
CA GLU A 528 -12.03 -8.52 21.65
C GLU A 528 -13.25 -9.36 21.23
N VAL A 529 -14.44 -8.76 21.18
CA VAL A 529 -15.65 -9.43 20.68
C VAL A 529 -15.49 -9.80 19.21
N ARG A 530 -14.98 -8.88 18.39
CA ARG A 530 -14.69 -9.12 16.98
C ARG A 530 -13.71 -10.26 16.79
N LYS A 531 -12.62 -10.30 17.57
CA LYS A 531 -11.62 -11.36 17.53
C LYS A 531 -12.24 -12.72 17.85
N LYS A 532 -13.00 -12.84 18.93
CA LYS A 532 -13.69 -14.09 19.29
C LYS A 532 -14.66 -14.58 18.22
N LEU A 533 -15.39 -13.67 17.57
CA LEU A 533 -16.28 -14.02 16.46
C LEU A 533 -15.50 -14.43 15.22
N SER A 534 -14.41 -13.75 14.91
CA SER A 534 -13.50 -14.05 13.82
C SER A 534 -12.93 -15.47 13.95
N ASP A 535 -12.41 -15.82 15.12
CA ASP A 535 -11.86 -17.15 15.40
C ASP A 535 -12.93 -18.23 15.28
N LYS A 536 -14.13 -17.98 15.83
CA LYS A 536 -15.27 -18.91 15.79
C LYS A 536 -15.78 -19.18 14.36
N LEU A 537 -15.81 -18.15 13.52
CA LEU A 537 -16.36 -18.21 12.18
C LEU A 537 -15.29 -18.47 11.11
N THR A 538 -14.01 -18.41 11.48
CA THR A 538 -12.84 -18.56 10.58
C THR A 538 -12.89 -17.54 9.42
N ILE A 539 -13.27 -16.30 9.71
CA ILE A 539 -13.29 -15.18 8.77
C ILE A 539 -12.47 -14.01 9.31
N ALA A 540 -11.84 -13.24 8.41
CA ALA A 540 -11.01 -12.10 8.81
C ALA A 540 -11.79 -11.10 9.67
N PRO A 541 -11.20 -10.54 10.76
CA PRO A 541 -11.86 -9.61 11.68
C PRO A 541 -12.54 -8.44 10.97
N VAL A 542 -11.87 -7.85 9.98
CA VAL A 542 -12.38 -6.71 9.19
C VAL A 542 -13.61 -7.06 8.35
N SER A 543 -13.81 -8.34 8.02
CA SER A 543 -15.02 -8.81 7.32
C SER A 543 -16.26 -8.79 8.22
N ILE A 544 -16.07 -8.91 9.54
CA ILE A 544 -17.14 -8.74 10.52
C ILE A 544 -17.49 -7.26 10.62
N PHE A 545 -16.56 -6.44 11.11
CA PHE A 545 -16.65 -4.97 11.15
C PHE A 545 -15.26 -4.34 11.01
N SER A 546 -15.18 -3.22 10.29
CA SER A 546 -13.97 -2.40 10.21
C SER A 546 -13.68 -1.70 11.56
N ASP A 547 -12.45 -1.23 11.77
CA ASP A 547 -12.12 -0.44 12.96
C ASP A 547 -12.96 0.83 13.01
N TYR A 548 -13.21 1.48 11.88
CA TYR A 548 -14.11 2.63 11.80
C TYR A 548 -15.52 2.32 12.33
N THR A 549 -16.11 1.17 11.94
CA THR A 549 -17.43 0.76 12.44
C THR A 549 -17.42 0.52 13.96
N LEU A 550 -16.33 -0.07 14.49
CA LEU A 550 -16.19 -0.28 15.94
C LEU A 550 -15.97 1.04 16.70
N GLU A 551 -15.25 2.00 16.13
CA GLU A 551 -15.11 3.35 16.70
C GLU A 551 -16.47 4.06 16.75
N GLU A 552 -17.28 3.97 15.70
CA GLU A 552 -18.62 4.50 15.69
C GLU A 552 -19.52 3.81 16.74
N PHE A 553 -19.39 2.49 16.95
CA PHE A 553 -20.07 1.79 18.04
C PHE A 553 -19.63 2.33 19.41
N ALA A 554 -18.33 2.52 19.62
CA ALA A 554 -17.80 3.03 20.88
C ALA A 554 -18.17 4.50 21.16
N LYS A 555 -18.30 5.29 20.09
CA LYS A 555 -18.71 6.70 20.14
C LYS A 555 -20.21 6.85 20.40
N ARG A 556 -21.04 6.22 19.55
CA ARG A 556 -22.51 6.37 19.59
C ARG A 556 -23.16 5.53 20.66
N LYS A 557 -22.50 4.45 21.10
CA LYS A 557 -23.00 3.51 22.11
C LYS A 557 -24.45 3.07 21.82
N PRO A 558 -24.76 2.44 20.67
CA PRO A 558 -26.12 2.08 20.28
C PRO A 558 -26.79 1.24 21.38
N ALA A 559 -28.08 1.46 21.61
CA ALA A 559 -28.86 0.77 22.64
C ALA A 559 -29.73 -0.37 22.08
N SER A 560 -29.98 -0.34 20.77
CA SER A 560 -30.85 -1.28 20.08
C SER A 560 -30.28 -1.69 18.72
N LYS A 561 -30.82 -2.76 18.13
CA LYS A 561 -30.50 -3.14 16.74
C LYS A 561 -30.87 -2.04 15.74
N GLN A 562 -31.93 -1.26 16.04
CA GLN A 562 -32.36 -0.15 15.21
C GLN A 562 -31.33 0.99 15.18
N ASP A 563 -30.62 1.20 16.30
CA ASP A 563 -29.54 2.20 16.34
C ASP A 563 -28.30 1.70 15.57
N MET A 564 -28.03 0.38 15.62
CA MET A 564 -26.86 -0.21 14.97
C MET A 564 -26.97 -0.19 13.45
N ILE A 565 -28.16 -0.38 12.86
CA ILE A 565 -28.35 -0.39 11.40
C ILE A 565 -28.01 0.95 10.76
N ASN A 566 -28.07 2.04 11.53
CA ASN A 566 -27.77 3.40 11.08
C ASN A 566 -26.25 3.73 11.15
N ILE A 567 -25.41 2.72 11.35
CA ILE A 567 -23.95 2.88 11.40
C ILE A 567 -23.34 2.26 10.16
N ASP A 568 -22.49 3.00 9.48
CA ASP A 568 -21.81 2.57 8.25
C ASP A 568 -21.12 1.21 8.42
N GLY A 569 -21.33 0.31 7.47
CA GLY A 569 -20.77 -1.04 7.48
C GLY A 569 -21.67 -2.09 8.16
N VAL A 570 -22.87 -1.70 8.66
CA VAL A 570 -23.86 -2.60 9.28
C VAL A 570 -24.99 -2.90 8.30
N GLY A 571 -24.79 -3.89 7.43
CA GLY A 571 -25.87 -4.40 6.56
C GLY A 571 -26.80 -5.38 7.29
N SER A 572 -27.93 -5.73 6.66
CA SER A 572 -28.98 -6.58 7.24
C SER A 572 -28.47 -7.94 7.71
N TYR A 573 -27.55 -8.56 6.97
CA TYR A 573 -26.94 -9.83 7.36
C TYR A 573 -26.10 -9.67 8.63
N LYS A 574 -25.22 -8.67 8.69
CA LYS A 574 -24.36 -8.39 9.85
C LYS A 574 -25.18 -8.00 11.08
N LEU A 575 -26.25 -7.24 10.87
CA LEU A 575 -27.20 -6.89 11.94
C LEU A 575 -27.82 -8.11 12.61
N LYS A 576 -28.19 -9.11 11.80
CA LYS A 576 -28.80 -10.35 12.29
C LYS A 576 -27.80 -11.27 12.96
N HIS A 577 -26.61 -11.45 12.36
CA HIS A 577 -25.68 -12.52 12.72
C HIS A 577 -24.53 -12.07 13.63
N TYR A 578 -24.07 -10.81 13.53
CA TYR A 578 -22.90 -10.32 14.27
C TYR A 578 -23.26 -9.30 15.37
N CYS A 579 -24.12 -8.33 15.08
CA CYS A 579 -24.48 -7.26 16.02
C CYS A 579 -24.96 -7.71 17.41
N PRO A 580 -25.65 -8.84 17.62
CA PRO A 580 -26.09 -9.23 18.96
C PRO A 580 -24.97 -9.28 19.99
N ALA A 581 -23.80 -9.82 19.66
CA ALA A 581 -22.66 -9.91 20.58
C ALA A 581 -22.06 -8.53 20.92
N PHE A 582 -22.02 -7.62 19.97
CA PHE A 582 -21.54 -6.26 20.19
C PHE A 582 -22.54 -5.45 21.01
N LEU A 583 -23.83 -5.58 20.74
CA LEU A 583 -24.89 -4.89 21.47
C LEU A 583 -24.90 -5.30 22.96
N GLU A 584 -24.76 -6.60 23.24
CA GLU A 584 -24.64 -7.12 24.60
C GLU A 584 -23.44 -6.51 25.34
N THR A 585 -22.28 -6.41 24.65
CA THR A 585 -21.07 -5.81 25.22
C THR A 585 -21.27 -4.33 25.53
N ILE A 586 -21.90 -3.57 24.63
CA ILE A 586 -22.20 -2.15 24.82
C ILE A 586 -23.17 -1.95 25.98
N GLN A 587 -24.22 -2.77 26.10
CA GLN A 587 -25.20 -2.71 27.18
C GLN A 587 -24.55 -3.03 28.52
N ASN A 588 -23.71 -4.07 28.59
CA ASN A 588 -22.97 -4.44 29.81
C ASN A 588 -21.97 -3.35 30.22
N TYR A 589 -21.34 -2.67 29.23
CA TYR A 589 -20.47 -1.54 29.51
C TYR A 589 -21.25 -0.36 30.10
N LYS A 590 -22.38 0.02 29.49
CA LYS A 590 -23.26 1.10 30.01
C LYS A 590 -23.80 0.81 31.43
N ALA A 591 -24.01 -0.45 31.76
CA ALA A 591 -24.49 -0.81 33.10
C ALA A 591 -23.40 -0.73 34.21
N LYS A 592 -22.12 -0.65 33.80
CA LYS A 592 -20.97 -0.56 34.73
C LYS A 592 -20.45 0.87 34.93
N VAL A 593 -20.76 1.76 34.00
CA VAL A 593 -20.43 3.19 34.03
C VAL A 593 -21.64 4.00 34.45
#